data_28d3bbcad9b89502f35acc334bb42c60
#
_entry.id   28d3bbcad9b89502f35acc334bb42c60
#
_cell.length_a   1.000
_cell.length_b   1.000
_cell.length_c   1.000
_cell.angle_alpha   90.00
_cell.angle_beta   90.00
_cell.angle_gamma   90.00
#
_symmetry.space_group_name_H-M   'P 1'
#
loop_
_entity.id
_entity.type
_entity.pdbx_description
1 polymer ?
#
loop_
_entity_poly.entity_id
_entity_poly.type
_entity_poly.pdbx_seq_one_letter_code
_entity_poly.pdbx_strand_id
1 'polypeptide(L)'
;MTSSSIVLYEFFDFLKKERRVSVHTTRSYKSDLDQMITYMSDHYEEDDLCNMKSEWIRSWVVELMKLNKAPRSIHRKISSYRTFTKYARRKGLMDGNPVEGVVLPKLEKRLPNVVPEHAMSSLFEDNLFEDSWNGRRDKAIISLFYETGIRLSELIALRLQDLDGQRQTLKVFGKGSKERQMPLLQDTISLIQTHIKERPFNASTLFITDRGKSLYSSFVYRKVNYYLREVSTLQKCSPHVLRHTFATHLLNRGAELAAVKELLGHSSLASTQIYTHNTTEKLKEMHKASPLDRRNK
;
A
#
# COMPACT_ATOMS: atom_id res chain seq x y z
N MET A 1 -3.84 -25.64 27.35
CA MET A 1 -4.04 -24.28 26.74
C MET A 1 -4.99 -23.55 27.66
N THR A 2 -4.62 -22.34 28.08
CA THR A 2 -5.52 -21.50 28.87
C THR A 2 -6.74 -21.09 28.03
N SER A 3 -7.88 -20.77 28.67
CA SER A 3 -9.10 -20.32 27.96
C SER A 3 -8.80 -19.15 27.02
N SER A 4 -7.96 -18.23 27.43
CA SER A 4 -7.49 -17.06 26.66
C SER A 4 -6.76 -17.44 25.38
N SER A 5 -5.93 -18.48 25.39
CA SER A 5 -5.20 -18.91 24.19
C SER A 5 -6.11 -19.53 23.14
N ILE A 6 -7.19 -20.19 23.54
CA ILE A 6 -8.21 -20.75 22.63
C ILE A 6 -8.99 -19.62 21.96
N VAL A 7 -9.44 -18.63 22.72
CA VAL A 7 -10.20 -17.48 22.19
C VAL A 7 -9.35 -16.68 21.17
N LEU A 8 -8.07 -16.47 21.45
CA LEU A 8 -7.15 -15.83 20.53
C LEU A 8 -6.94 -16.63 19.24
N TYR A 9 -6.78 -17.95 19.35
CA TYR A 9 -6.65 -18.79 18.18
C TYR A 9 -7.90 -18.69 17.29
N GLU A 10 -9.10 -18.81 17.88
CA GLU A 10 -10.37 -18.66 17.14
C GLU A 10 -10.52 -17.27 16.53
N PHE A 11 -10.11 -16.21 17.22
CA PHE A 11 -10.11 -14.85 16.67
C PHE A 11 -9.21 -14.71 15.44
N PHE A 12 -8.01 -15.26 15.48
CA PHE A 12 -7.12 -15.22 14.31
C PHE A 12 -7.62 -16.10 13.16
N ASP A 13 -8.25 -17.22 13.46
CA ASP A 13 -8.89 -18.07 12.45
C ASP A 13 -10.07 -17.33 11.79
N PHE A 14 -10.92 -16.66 12.58
CA PHE A 14 -11.99 -15.77 12.10
C PHE A 14 -11.44 -14.67 11.19
N LEU A 15 -10.37 -13.97 11.62
CA LEU A 15 -9.76 -12.92 10.79
C LEU A 15 -9.28 -13.46 9.44
N LYS A 16 -8.73 -14.67 9.44
CA LYS A 16 -8.19 -15.31 8.24
C LYS A 16 -9.30 -15.85 7.32
N LYS A 17 -10.25 -16.60 7.85
CA LYS A 17 -11.26 -17.34 7.07
C LYS A 17 -12.45 -16.45 6.70
N GLU A 18 -13.03 -15.75 7.67
CA GLU A 18 -14.25 -14.97 7.44
C GLU A 18 -13.95 -13.53 6.97
N ARG A 19 -13.00 -12.85 7.63
CA ARG A 19 -12.67 -11.45 7.29
C ARG A 19 -11.64 -11.34 6.17
N ARG A 20 -11.01 -12.44 5.78
CA ARG A 20 -9.99 -12.50 4.70
C ARG A 20 -8.93 -11.41 4.84
N VAL A 21 -8.48 -11.19 6.08
CA VAL A 21 -7.49 -10.17 6.41
C VAL A 21 -6.13 -10.64 5.90
N SER A 22 -5.29 -9.70 5.42
CA SER A 22 -3.96 -10.05 4.91
C SER A 22 -3.07 -10.66 6.01
N VAL A 23 -2.13 -11.52 5.61
CA VAL A 23 -1.15 -12.13 6.53
C VAL A 23 -0.38 -11.06 7.31
N HIS A 24 -0.02 -9.94 6.67
CA HIS A 24 0.66 -8.82 7.32
C HIS A 24 -0.21 -8.16 8.40
N THR A 25 -1.50 -7.98 8.14
CA THR A 25 -2.43 -7.40 9.12
C THR A 25 -2.63 -8.37 10.30
N THR A 26 -2.79 -9.66 10.03
CA THR A 26 -2.92 -10.69 11.09
C THR A 26 -1.67 -10.73 11.96
N ARG A 27 -0.47 -10.67 11.37
CA ARG A 27 0.80 -10.61 12.11
C ARG A 27 0.89 -9.36 12.98
N SER A 28 0.48 -8.20 12.45
CA SER A 28 0.46 -6.94 13.19
C SER A 28 -0.52 -7.00 14.37
N TYR A 29 -1.71 -7.54 14.16
CA TYR A 29 -2.71 -7.72 15.22
C TYR A 29 -2.19 -8.66 16.30
N LYS A 30 -1.56 -9.78 15.91
CA LYS A 30 -0.97 -10.69 16.87
C LYS A 30 0.07 -9.98 17.74
N SER A 31 1.04 -9.32 17.12
CA SER A 31 2.07 -8.58 17.86
C SER A 31 1.51 -7.47 18.77
N ASP A 32 0.40 -6.81 18.36
CA ASP A 32 -0.21 -5.78 19.16
C ASP A 32 -0.94 -6.36 20.39
N LEU A 33 -1.66 -7.47 20.21
CA LEU A 33 -2.37 -8.14 21.30
C LEU A 33 -1.40 -8.84 22.25
N ASP A 34 -0.35 -9.49 21.74
CA ASP A 34 0.69 -10.10 22.55
C ASP A 34 1.35 -9.06 23.49
N GLN A 35 1.68 -7.86 22.96
CA GLN A 35 2.25 -6.77 23.77
C GLN A 35 1.25 -6.24 24.81
N MET A 36 -0.03 -6.22 24.52
CA MET A 36 -1.06 -5.84 25.48
C MET A 36 -1.16 -6.87 26.60
N ILE A 37 -1.21 -8.16 26.26
CA ILE A 37 -1.26 -9.26 27.25
C ILE A 37 -0.05 -9.18 28.16
N THR A 38 1.17 -9.06 27.59
CA THR A 38 2.39 -8.94 28.42
C THR A 38 2.28 -7.78 29.41
N TYR A 39 1.88 -6.58 28.94
CA TYR A 39 1.72 -5.43 29.82
C TYR A 39 0.67 -5.68 30.94
N MET A 40 -0.47 -6.29 30.61
CA MET A 40 -1.54 -6.54 31.58
C MET A 40 -1.13 -7.62 32.58
N SER A 41 -0.44 -8.66 32.12
CA SER A 41 0.10 -9.70 33.01
C SER A 41 1.11 -9.13 34.00
N ASP A 42 2.05 -8.28 33.52
CA ASP A 42 3.10 -7.69 34.34
C ASP A 42 2.58 -6.69 35.40
N HIS A 43 1.47 -5.97 35.11
CA HIS A 43 1.01 -4.89 35.96
C HIS A 43 -0.29 -5.19 36.73
N TYR A 44 -1.08 -6.17 36.27
CA TYR A 44 -2.41 -6.45 36.81
C TYR A 44 -2.66 -7.94 37.04
N GLU A 45 -1.65 -8.80 36.80
CA GLU A 45 -1.75 -10.26 36.91
C GLU A 45 -2.91 -10.86 36.08
N GLU A 46 -3.24 -10.19 34.93
CA GLU A 46 -4.35 -10.56 34.06
C GLU A 46 -3.84 -10.79 32.63
N ASP A 47 -4.12 -11.97 32.10
CA ASP A 47 -3.72 -12.34 30.73
C ASP A 47 -4.92 -12.57 29.80
N ASP A 48 -6.16 -12.56 30.32
CA ASP A 48 -7.36 -12.71 29.52
C ASP A 48 -7.82 -11.36 28.94
N LEU A 49 -7.76 -11.25 27.62
CA LEU A 49 -8.21 -10.06 26.91
C LEU A 49 -9.71 -9.78 27.07
N CYS A 50 -10.51 -10.74 27.49
CA CYS A 50 -11.93 -10.56 27.76
C CYS A 50 -12.20 -9.84 29.11
N ASN A 51 -11.27 -9.92 30.05
CA ASN A 51 -11.39 -9.33 31.40
C ASN A 51 -10.81 -7.91 31.51
N MET A 52 -10.30 -7.35 30.41
CA MET A 52 -9.62 -6.05 30.41
C MET A 52 -10.54 -4.91 30.85
N LYS A 53 -10.05 -4.07 31.76
CA LYS A 53 -10.74 -2.87 32.24
C LYS A 53 -10.30 -1.62 31.49
N SER A 54 -11.20 -0.65 31.33
CA SER A 54 -10.90 0.62 30.63
C SER A 54 -9.75 1.41 31.28
N GLU A 55 -9.62 1.36 32.59
CA GLU A 55 -8.55 2.01 33.36
C GLU A 55 -7.17 1.40 33.05
N TRP A 56 -7.08 0.07 32.87
CA TRP A 56 -5.84 -0.62 32.50
C TRP A 56 -5.42 -0.28 31.09
N ILE A 57 -6.38 -0.17 30.18
CA ILE A 57 -6.10 0.23 28.78
C ILE A 57 -5.58 1.67 28.74
N ARG A 58 -6.17 2.57 29.55
CA ARG A 58 -5.67 3.96 29.68
C ARG A 58 -4.25 3.98 30.22
N SER A 59 -3.96 3.18 31.25
CA SER A 59 -2.61 3.03 31.80
C SER A 59 -1.61 2.57 30.73
N TRP A 60 -1.97 1.55 29.94
CA TRP A 60 -1.12 1.07 28.84
C TRP A 60 -0.87 2.15 27.77
N VAL A 61 -1.88 2.94 27.40
CA VAL A 61 -1.71 4.06 26.48
C VAL A 61 -0.71 5.08 27.04
N VAL A 62 -0.80 5.41 28.33
CA VAL A 62 0.15 6.32 29.00
C VAL A 62 1.56 5.75 28.96
N GLU A 63 1.73 4.44 29.23
CA GLU A 63 3.03 3.78 29.21
C GLU A 63 3.63 3.78 27.81
N LEU A 64 2.81 3.47 26.76
CA LEU A 64 3.27 3.56 25.38
C LEU A 64 3.71 4.99 24.99
N MET A 65 3.09 6.02 25.55
CA MET A 65 3.49 7.42 25.34
C MET A 65 4.83 7.71 26.05
N LYS A 66 5.02 7.25 27.30
CA LYS A 66 6.30 7.37 28.04
C LYS A 66 7.44 6.68 27.30
N LEU A 67 7.17 5.53 26.65
CA LEU A 67 8.12 4.80 25.81
C LEU A 67 8.32 5.46 24.42
N ASN A 68 7.87 6.70 24.22
CA ASN A 68 7.99 7.46 22.97
C ASN A 68 7.45 6.71 21.74
N LYS A 69 6.43 5.86 21.87
CA LYS A 69 5.80 5.21 20.73
C LYS A 69 5.04 6.23 19.90
N ALA A 70 5.21 6.17 18.60
CA ALA A 70 4.51 7.09 17.69
C ALA A 70 2.98 7.01 17.87
N PRO A 71 2.24 8.14 17.89
CA PRO A 71 0.79 8.18 18.06
C PRO A 71 0.04 7.20 17.13
N ARG A 72 0.45 7.11 15.86
CA ARG A 72 -0.14 6.14 14.90
C ARG A 72 0.03 4.68 15.33
N SER A 73 1.14 4.34 15.98
CA SER A 73 1.37 2.99 16.50
C SER A 73 0.46 2.69 17.68
N ILE A 74 0.23 3.66 18.56
CA ILE A 74 -0.71 3.55 19.69
C ILE A 74 -2.13 3.36 19.16
N HIS A 75 -2.56 4.19 18.21
CA HIS A 75 -3.87 4.05 17.56
C HIS A 75 -4.06 2.67 16.91
N ARG A 76 -3.03 2.15 16.22
CA ARG A 76 -3.09 0.82 15.61
C ARG A 76 -3.27 -0.28 16.66
N LYS A 77 -2.51 -0.23 17.75
CA LYS A 77 -2.60 -1.20 18.84
C LYS A 77 -3.99 -1.22 19.47
N ILE A 78 -4.53 -0.06 19.76
CA ILE A 78 -5.90 0.04 20.31
C ILE A 78 -6.94 -0.40 19.26
N SER A 79 -6.72 -0.14 17.98
CA SER A 79 -7.60 -0.63 16.91
C SER A 79 -7.56 -2.16 16.76
N SER A 80 -6.41 -2.79 16.98
CA SER A 80 -6.28 -4.25 17.01
C SER A 80 -7.11 -4.84 18.14
N TYR A 81 -7.01 -4.29 19.33
CA TYR A 81 -7.82 -4.71 20.48
C TYR A 81 -9.31 -4.40 20.29
N ARG A 82 -9.69 -3.23 19.75
CA ARG A 82 -11.08 -2.91 19.40
C ARG A 82 -11.68 -3.92 18.41
N THR A 83 -10.87 -4.46 17.52
CA THR A 83 -11.35 -5.51 16.60
C THR A 83 -11.57 -6.83 17.34
N PHE A 84 -10.71 -7.15 18.30
CA PHE A 84 -10.88 -8.31 19.19
C PHE A 84 -12.14 -8.15 20.05
N THR A 85 -12.36 -7.00 20.70
CA THR A 85 -13.56 -6.78 21.54
C THR A 85 -14.86 -6.96 20.75
N LYS A 86 -14.90 -6.46 19.50
CA LYS A 86 -16.06 -6.68 18.61
C LYS A 86 -16.32 -8.15 18.34
N TYR A 87 -15.25 -8.93 18.15
CA TYR A 87 -15.36 -10.36 17.95
C TYR A 87 -15.84 -11.06 19.24
N ALA A 88 -15.20 -10.80 20.38
CA ALA A 88 -15.50 -11.40 21.66
C ALA A 88 -16.94 -11.12 22.10
N ARG A 89 -17.41 -9.87 21.95
CA ARG A 89 -18.80 -9.50 22.23
C ARG A 89 -19.80 -10.25 21.34
N ARG A 90 -19.51 -10.39 20.05
CA ARG A 90 -20.35 -11.14 19.12
C ARG A 90 -20.45 -12.64 19.51
N LYS A 91 -19.42 -13.15 20.14
CA LYS A 91 -19.36 -14.54 20.68
C LYS A 91 -19.93 -14.67 22.08
N GLY A 92 -20.38 -13.60 22.71
CA GLY A 92 -20.88 -13.60 24.10
C GLY A 92 -19.79 -13.83 25.16
N LEU A 93 -18.52 -13.56 24.82
CA LEU A 93 -17.37 -13.74 25.70
C LEU A 93 -17.08 -12.50 26.56
N MET A 94 -17.70 -11.38 26.24
CA MET A 94 -17.61 -10.13 27.02
C MET A 94 -18.84 -9.25 26.77
N ASP A 95 -19.31 -8.57 27.82
CA ASP A 95 -20.52 -7.74 27.75
C ASP A 95 -20.21 -6.28 27.42
N GLY A 96 -19.12 -5.74 27.92
CA GLY A 96 -18.73 -4.35 27.79
C GLY A 96 -17.82 -4.06 26.60
N ASN A 97 -17.54 -2.77 26.39
CA ASN A 97 -16.51 -2.29 25.46
C ASN A 97 -15.45 -1.50 26.23
N PRO A 98 -14.39 -2.15 26.71
CA PRO A 98 -13.38 -1.48 27.55
C PRO A 98 -12.56 -0.41 26.81
N VAL A 99 -12.69 -0.33 25.50
CA VAL A 99 -12.03 0.70 24.66
C VAL A 99 -12.87 1.98 24.56
N GLU A 100 -14.11 1.93 25.02
CA GLU A 100 -15.00 3.09 25.01
C GLU A 100 -14.49 4.17 25.97
N GLY A 101 -14.47 5.43 25.51
CA GLY A 101 -13.96 6.55 26.31
C GLY A 101 -12.45 6.57 26.54
N VAL A 102 -11.67 5.67 25.93
CA VAL A 102 -10.20 5.74 25.97
C VAL A 102 -9.70 6.86 25.06
N VAL A 103 -9.12 7.89 25.66
CA VAL A 103 -8.53 9.03 24.95
C VAL A 103 -7.17 8.61 24.35
N LEU A 104 -6.99 8.84 23.07
CA LEU A 104 -5.75 8.54 22.37
C LEU A 104 -4.98 9.82 22.05
N PRO A 105 -3.63 9.76 21.92
CA PRO A 105 -2.83 10.92 21.58
C PRO A 105 -3.24 11.47 20.20
N LYS A 106 -3.20 12.79 20.06
CA LYS A 106 -3.54 13.47 18.80
C LYS A 106 -2.63 13.00 17.68
N LEU A 107 -3.24 12.71 16.54
CA LEU A 107 -2.49 12.44 15.30
C LEU A 107 -2.12 13.77 14.65
N GLU A 108 -0.84 13.97 14.39
CA GLU A 108 -0.40 15.09 13.56
C GLU A 108 -1.01 14.98 12.16
N LYS A 109 -1.63 16.04 11.71
CA LYS A 109 -2.02 16.19 10.31
C LYS A 109 -0.74 16.44 9.49
N ARG A 110 -0.17 15.38 8.94
CA ARG A 110 0.96 15.55 8.01
C ARG A 110 0.40 15.98 6.66
N LEU A 111 0.99 17.03 6.11
CA LEU A 111 0.76 17.40 4.72
C LEU A 111 1.10 16.19 3.84
N PRO A 112 0.32 15.93 2.80
CA PRO A 112 0.61 14.86 1.86
C PRO A 112 1.98 15.08 1.23
N ASN A 113 2.86 14.07 1.28
CA ASN A 113 4.11 14.09 0.55
C ASN A 113 3.79 13.83 -0.93
N VAL A 114 3.85 14.87 -1.73
CA VAL A 114 3.65 14.82 -3.19
C VAL A 114 4.92 15.31 -3.84
N VAL A 115 5.45 14.59 -4.80
CA VAL A 115 6.58 15.04 -5.62
C VAL A 115 6.06 16.08 -6.60
N PRO A 116 6.63 17.30 -6.69
CA PRO A 116 6.20 18.31 -7.65
C PRO A 116 6.30 17.84 -9.10
N GLU A 117 5.46 18.36 -10.00
CA GLU A 117 5.46 17.96 -11.43
C GLU A 117 6.82 18.20 -12.08
N HIS A 118 7.44 19.37 -11.85
CA HIS A 118 8.76 19.67 -12.39
C HIS A 118 9.83 18.67 -11.94
N ALA A 119 9.79 18.21 -10.68
CA ALA A 119 10.72 17.21 -10.18
C ALA A 119 10.49 15.83 -10.82
N MET A 120 9.21 15.48 -11.13
CA MET A 120 8.93 14.28 -11.90
C MET A 120 9.41 14.42 -13.36
N SER A 121 9.32 15.62 -13.98
CA SER A 121 9.89 15.87 -15.31
C SER A 121 11.39 15.69 -15.32
N SER A 122 12.11 16.34 -14.40
CA SER A 122 13.57 16.20 -14.26
C SER A 122 13.99 14.73 -14.08
N LEU A 123 13.24 13.96 -13.29
CA LEU A 123 13.52 12.54 -13.08
C LEU A 123 13.58 11.72 -14.39
N PHE A 124 12.75 12.06 -15.35
CA PHE A 124 12.68 11.34 -16.64
C PHE A 124 13.54 11.96 -17.74
N GLU A 125 13.93 13.24 -17.62
CA GLU A 125 14.70 13.99 -18.60
C GLU A 125 16.21 13.96 -18.34
N ASP A 126 16.65 14.01 -17.09
CA ASP A 126 18.04 14.27 -16.66
C ASP A 126 18.97 13.05 -16.72
N ASN A 127 18.70 12.03 -17.53
CA ASN A 127 19.54 10.82 -17.68
C ASN A 127 19.96 10.17 -16.34
N LEU A 128 19.13 10.30 -15.30
CA LEU A 128 19.39 9.73 -13.97
C LEU A 128 19.39 8.20 -13.96
N PHE A 129 18.79 7.59 -14.97
CA PHE A 129 18.77 6.13 -15.12
C PHE A 129 19.95 5.69 -15.99
N GLU A 130 20.71 4.71 -15.47
CA GLU A 130 21.80 4.12 -16.24
C GLU A 130 21.32 3.58 -17.60
N ASP A 131 22.15 3.72 -18.63
CA ASP A 131 21.92 3.08 -19.92
C ASP A 131 22.28 1.59 -19.88
N SER A 132 21.54 0.84 -19.09
CA SER A 132 21.68 -0.58 -18.85
C SER A 132 20.30 -1.22 -18.72
N TRP A 133 20.21 -2.54 -18.84
CA TRP A 133 18.95 -3.26 -18.63
C TRP A 133 18.39 -3.02 -17.21
N ASN A 134 19.25 -2.83 -16.21
CA ASN A 134 18.88 -2.49 -14.83
C ASN A 134 18.29 -1.09 -14.74
N GLY A 135 18.93 -0.10 -15.37
CA GLY A 135 18.44 1.27 -15.39
C GLY A 135 17.10 1.37 -16.14
N ARG A 136 16.94 0.65 -17.28
CA ARG A 136 15.66 0.55 -18.00
C ARG A 136 14.58 -0.09 -17.15
N ARG A 137 14.89 -1.14 -16.38
CA ARG A 137 13.96 -1.74 -15.40
C ARG A 137 13.53 -0.70 -14.37
N ASP A 138 14.48 -0.03 -13.76
CA ASP A 138 14.21 0.93 -12.68
C ASP A 138 13.35 2.09 -13.19
N LYS A 139 13.66 2.61 -14.39
CA LYS A 139 12.84 3.61 -15.10
C LYS A 139 11.42 3.11 -15.36
N ALA A 140 11.26 1.89 -15.88
CA ALA A 140 9.96 1.28 -16.14
C ALA A 140 9.13 1.10 -14.85
N ILE A 141 9.75 0.68 -13.75
CA ILE A 141 9.09 0.56 -12.44
C ILE A 141 8.56 1.92 -11.97
N ILE A 142 9.36 2.97 -12.06
CA ILE A 142 8.96 4.32 -11.62
C ILE A 142 7.89 4.89 -12.54
N SER A 143 8.03 4.70 -13.87
CA SER A 143 7.00 5.10 -14.85
C SER A 143 5.67 4.45 -14.53
N LEU A 144 5.64 3.12 -14.26
CA LEU A 144 4.41 2.43 -13.89
C LEU A 144 3.79 2.97 -12.61
N PHE A 145 4.57 3.26 -11.56
CA PHE A 145 4.02 3.87 -10.35
C PHE A 145 3.40 5.24 -10.62
N TYR A 146 4.09 6.06 -11.40
CA TYR A 146 3.66 7.43 -11.68
C TYR A 146 2.51 7.51 -12.69
N GLU A 147 2.41 6.55 -13.61
CA GLU A 147 1.38 6.51 -14.64
C GLU A 147 0.08 5.83 -14.16
N THR A 148 0.20 4.83 -13.28
CA THR A 148 -0.92 3.98 -12.91
C THR A 148 -1.30 4.07 -11.45
N GLY A 149 -0.43 4.61 -10.61
CA GLY A 149 -0.61 4.55 -9.16
C GLY A 149 -0.72 3.13 -8.60
N ILE A 150 -0.14 2.13 -9.26
CA ILE A 150 -0.16 0.71 -8.86
C ILE A 150 0.35 0.53 -7.42
N ARG A 151 -0.18 -0.45 -6.68
CA ARG A 151 0.37 -0.78 -5.36
C ARG A 151 1.68 -1.55 -5.48
N LEU A 152 2.59 -1.37 -4.51
CA LEU A 152 3.87 -2.10 -4.48
C LEU A 152 3.69 -3.63 -4.61
N SER A 153 2.74 -4.20 -3.89
CA SER A 153 2.46 -5.64 -3.95
C SER A 153 1.90 -6.10 -5.30
N GLU A 154 1.13 -5.26 -5.96
CA GLU A 154 0.59 -5.51 -7.29
C GLU A 154 1.70 -5.47 -8.34
N LEU A 155 2.58 -4.45 -8.29
CA LEU A 155 3.74 -4.35 -9.19
C LEU A 155 4.67 -5.56 -9.09
N ILE A 156 4.96 -6.03 -7.86
CA ILE A 156 5.81 -7.21 -7.64
C ILE A 156 5.19 -8.48 -8.23
N ALA A 157 3.86 -8.57 -8.22
CA ALA A 157 3.12 -9.75 -8.70
C ALA A 157 2.92 -9.78 -10.22
N LEU A 158 3.25 -8.69 -10.95
CA LEU A 158 3.05 -8.60 -12.41
C LEU A 158 3.82 -9.69 -13.16
N ARG A 159 3.13 -10.27 -14.14
CA ARG A 159 3.67 -11.28 -15.06
C ARG A 159 3.74 -10.74 -16.48
N LEU A 160 4.50 -11.40 -17.33
CA LEU A 160 4.61 -11.04 -18.76
C LEU A 160 3.25 -11.00 -19.47
N GLN A 161 2.38 -11.95 -19.17
CA GLN A 161 1.04 -12.07 -19.75
C GLN A 161 0.06 -10.97 -19.31
N ASP A 162 0.42 -10.18 -18.29
CA ASP A 162 -0.43 -9.08 -17.79
C ASP A 162 -0.25 -7.79 -18.60
N LEU A 163 0.77 -7.72 -19.45
CA LEU A 163 1.02 -6.60 -20.37
C LEU A 163 0.43 -6.90 -21.75
N ASP A 164 -0.54 -6.11 -22.18
CA ASP A 164 -1.06 -6.10 -23.53
C ASP A 164 -0.52 -4.86 -24.29
N GLY A 165 0.55 -5.06 -25.04
CA GLY A 165 1.19 -3.98 -25.79
C GLY A 165 0.35 -3.47 -26.96
N GLN A 166 -0.53 -4.30 -27.55
CA GLN A 166 -1.41 -3.88 -28.66
C GLN A 166 -2.54 -2.99 -28.16
N ARG A 167 -3.19 -3.39 -27.07
CA ARG A 167 -4.27 -2.61 -26.44
C ARG A 167 -3.76 -1.47 -25.56
N GLN A 168 -2.45 -1.40 -25.35
CA GLN A 168 -1.84 -0.43 -24.44
C GLN A 168 -2.42 -0.51 -23.04
N THR A 169 -2.54 -1.72 -22.49
CA THR A 169 -3.11 -1.94 -21.15
C THR A 169 -2.26 -2.86 -20.31
N LEU A 170 -2.33 -2.64 -18.99
CA LEU A 170 -1.75 -3.50 -17.97
C LEU A 170 -2.88 -4.06 -17.10
N LYS A 171 -2.92 -5.38 -16.98
CA LYS A 171 -3.85 -6.09 -16.13
C LYS A 171 -3.29 -6.19 -14.72
N VAL A 172 -4.04 -5.74 -13.72
CA VAL A 172 -3.60 -5.70 -12.33
C VAL A 172 -4.61 -6.41 -11.43
N PHE A 173 -4.12 -7.29 -10.56
CA PHE A 173 -4.93 -8.00 -9.57
C PHE A 173 -4.84 -7.34 -8.21
N GLY A 174 -5.96 -6.82 -7.72
CA GLY A 174 -6.09 -6.19 -6.41
C GLY A 174 -6.47 -7.16 -5.29
N LYS A 175 -6.74 -6.59 -4.10
CA LYS A 175 -7.20 -7.37 -2.95
C LYS A 175 -8.52 -8.10 -3.26
N GLY A 176 -8.56 -9.40 -2.97
CA GLY A 176 -9.72 -10.25 -3.24
C GLY A 176 -9.84 -10.68 -4.70
N SER A 177 -8.72 -10.75 -5.42
CA SER A 177 -8.65 -11.16 -6.84
C SER A 177 -9.49 -10.30 -7.79
N LYS A 178 -9.82 -9.06 -7.39
CA LYS A 178 -10.46 -8.11 -8.28
C LYS A 178 -9.45 -7.66 -9.32
N GLU A 179 -9.83 -7.89 -10.58
CA GLU A 179 -9.04 -7.50 -11.75
C GLU A 179 -9.40 -6.07 -12.17
N ARG A 180 -8.40 -5.29 -12.58
CA ARG A 180 -8.59 -4.03 -13.28
C ARG A 180 -7.57 -3.89 -14.40
N GLN A 181 -7.99 -3.27 -15.49
CA GLN A 181 -7.10 -2.90 -16.59
C GLN A 181 -6.73 -1.44 -16.45
N MET A 182 -5.45 -1.15 -16.64
CA MET A 182 -4.89 0.19 -16.55
C MET A 182 -4.30 0.58 -17.89
N PRO A 183 -4.68 1.73 -18.48
CA PRO A 183 -4.07 2.20 -19.71
C PRO A 183 -2.61 2.58 -19.47
N LEU A 184 -1.75 2.35 -20.46
CA LEU A 184 -0.35 2.73 -20.44
C LEU A 184 -0.02 3.61 -21.65
N LEU A 185 0.93 4.53 -21.46
CA LEU A 185 1.55 5.26 -22.56
C LEU A 185 2.43 4.33 -23.37
N GLN A 186 2.52 4.61 -24.68
CA GLN A 186 3.34 3.82 -25.60
C GLN A 186 4.81 3.80 -25.19
N ASP A 187 5.34 4.91 -24.68
CA ASP A 187 6.72 5.03 -24.23
C ASP A 187 7.02 4.09 -23.06
N THR A 188 6.09 4.00 -22.08
CA THR A 188 6.21 3.06 -20.95
C THR A 188 6.17 1.60 -21.43
N ILE A 189 5.30 1.28 -22.38
CA ILE A 189 5.23 -0.06 -22.98
C ILE A 189 6.54 -0.40 -23.68
N SER A 190 7.03 0.51 -24.53
CA SER A 190 8.30 0.33 -25.27
C SER A 190 9.47 0.12 -24.32
N LEU A 191 9.52 0.89 -23.24
CA LEU A 191 10.53 0.76 -22.19
C LEU A 191 10.49 -0.61 -21.49
N ILE A 192 9.28 -1.09 -21.16
CA ILE A 192 9.08 -2.42 -20.54
C ILE A 192 9.49 -3.51 -21.53
N GLN A 193 9.08 -3.42 -22.80
CA GLN A 193 9.42 -4.41 -23.82
C GLN A 193 10.93 -4.48 -24.07
N THR A 194 11.60 -3.32 -24.13
CA THR A 194 13.05 -3.24 -24.25
C THR A 194 13.74 -3.90 -23.05
N HIS A 195 13.30 -3.58 -21.83
CA HIS A 195 13.80 -4.24 -20.62
C HIS A 195 13.64 -5.77 -20.68
N ILE A 196 12.49 -6.27 -21.12
CA ILE A 196 12.23 -7.72 -21.23
C ILE A 196 13.17 -8.36 -22.26
N LYS A 197 13.39 -7.70 -23.37
CA LYS A 197 14.26 -8.20 -24.47
C LYS A 197 15.72 -8.27 -24.05
N GLU A 198 16.19 -7.30 -23.29
CA GLU A 198 17.61 -7.14 -22.95
C GLU A 198 18.01 -7.81 -21.63
N ARG A 199 17.06 -8.17 -20.78
CA ARG A 199 17.38 -8.84 -19.51
C ARG A 199 18.07 -10.18 -19.74
N PRO A 200 19.16 -10.48 -18.98
CA PRO A 200 19.97 -11.70 -19.19
C PRO A 200 19.31 -12.98 -18.65
N PHE A 201 18.13 -12.88 -18.00
CA PHE A 201 17.47 -14.00 -17.35
C PHE A 201 16.04 -14.17 -17.85
N ASN A 202 15.65 -15.42 -18.13
CA ASN A 202 14.27 -15.75 -18.42
C ASN A 202 13.45 -15.86 -17.14
N ALA A 203 12.31 -15.19 -17.09
CA ALA A 203 11.39 -15.23 -15.97
C ALA A 203 9.96 -14.96 -16.44
N SER A 204 8.98 -15.56 -15.77
CA SER A 204 7.55 -15.31 -16.01
C SER A 204 7.06 -13.98 -15.42
N THR A 205 7.79 -13.42 -14.45
CA THR A 205 7.49 -12.12 -13.86
C THR A 205 7.92 -10.99 -14.79
N LEU A 206 7.16 -9.90 -14.79
CA LEU A 206 7.41 -8.73 -15.64
C LEU A 206 8.78 -8.11 -15.32
N PHE A 207 9.09 -7.96 -14.03
CA PHE A 207 10.36 -7.43 -13.55
C PHE A 207 11.09 -8.43 -12.67
N ILE A 208 12.42 -8.35 -12.71
CA ILE A 208 13.34 -9.19 -11.94
C ILE A 208 14.43 -8.34 -11.28
N THR A 209 15.06 -8.89 -10.24
CA THR A 209 16.23 -8.28 -9.58
C THR A 209 17.48 -8.45 -10.45
N ASP A 210 18.57 -7.79 -10.08
CA ASP A 210 19.88 -7.88 -10.74
C ASP A 210 20.44 -9.34 -10.81
N ARG A 211 19.89 -10.23 -9.98
CA ARG A 211 20.24 -11.65 -9.91
C ARG A 211 19.21 -12.59 -10.57
N GLY A 212 18.30 -12.05 -11.39
CA GLY A 212 17.27 -12.83 -12.07
C GLY A 212 16.13 -13.34 -11.18
N LYS A 213 16.06 -12.96 -9.92
CA LYS A 213 14.97 -13.37 -9.00
C LYS A 213 13.79 -12.41 -9.07
N SER A 214 12.61 -12.89 -8.69
CA SER A 214 11.42 -12.03 -8.57
C SER A 214 11.68 -10.84 -7.64
N LEU A 215 11.04 -9.70 -7.95
CA LEU A 215 11.14 -8.51 -7.10
C LEU A 215 10.59 -8.79 -5.70
N TYR A 216 11.10 -8.06 -4.72
CA TYR A 216 10.59 -8.04 -3.34
C TYR A 216 10.50 -6.60 -2.82
N SER A 217 9.65 -6.39 -1.82
CA SER A 217 9.24 -5.04 -1.38
C SER A 217 10.41 -4.11 -1.04
N SER A 218 11.43 -4.60 -0.32
CA SER A 218 12.56 -3.76 0.05
C SER A 218 13.48 -3.42 -1.13
N PHE A 219 13.53 -4.27 -2.17
CA PHE A 219 14.26 -3.95 -3.40
C PHE A 219 13.62 -2.76 -4.11
N VAL A 220 12.32 -2.85 -4.40
CA VAL A 220 11.59 -1.76 -5.08
C VAL A 220 11.60 -0.48 -4.24
N TYR A 221 11.42 -0.62 -2.92
CA TYR A 221 11.49 0.54 -2.02
C TYR A 221 12.83 1.28 -2.12
N ARG A 222 13.96 0.54 -2.09
CA ARG A 222 15.29 1.17 -2.20
C ARG A 222 15.48 1.88 -3.53
N LYS A 223 15.04 1.28 -4.64
CA LYS A 223 15.14 1.89 -5.97
C LYS A 223 14.29 3.17 -6.06
N VAL A 224 13.02 3.12 -5.67
CA VAL A 224 12.17 4.30 -5.65
C VAL A 224 12.70 5.38 -4.71
N ASN A 225 13.20 5.00 -3.52
CA ASN A 225 13.78 5.94 -2.58
C ASN A 225 15.01 6.64 -3.15
N TYR A 226 15.90 5.89 -3.81
CA TYR A 226 17.10 6.42 -4.45
C TYR A 226 16.73 7.47 -5.48
N TYR A 227 15.97 7.13 -6.51
CA TYR A 227 15.65 8.05 -7.60
C TYR A 227 14.82 9.27 -7.16
N LEU A 228 13.89 9.10 -6.23
CA LEU A 228 13.12 10.26 -5.74
C LEU A 228 13.95 11.22 -4.89
N ARG A 229 15.00 10.76 -4.23
CA ARG A 229 15.91 11.64 -3.48
C ARG A 229 16.78 12.49 -4.37
N GLU A 230 17.08 12.05 -5.58
CA GLU A 230 17.85 12.84 -6.56
C GLU A 230 17.09 14.10 -7.02
N VAL A 231 15.74 14.03 -7.03
CA VAL A 231 14.91 15.12 -7.60
C VAL A 231 14.01 15.79 -6.56
N SER A 232 14.03 15.36 -5.31
CA SER A 232 13.09 15.83 -4.30
C SER A 232 13.71 15.92 -2.91
N THR A 233 13.41 17.00 -2.19
CA THR A 233 13.80 17.23 -0.79
C THR A 233 12.84 16.56 0.22
N LEU A 234 11.91 15.72 -0.25
CA LEU A 234 10.96 15.03 0.62
C LEU A 234 11.67 14.12 1.62
N GLN A 235 11.33 14.24 2.91
CA GLN A 235 11.88 13.39 3.97
C GLN A 235 11.58 11.89 3.76
N LYS A 236 10.44 11.58 3.12
CA LYS A 236 10.02 10.21 2.82
C LYS A 236 9.78 10.03 1.35
N CYS A 237 10.64 9.26 0.71
CA CYS A 237 10.52 8.83 -0.67
C CYS A 237 10.15 7.34 -0.68
N SER A 238 9.01 6.98 -1.28
CA SER A 238 8.52 5.60 -1.28
C SER A 238 7.53 5.33 -2.41
N PRO A 239 7.24 4.06 -2.75
CA PRO A 239 6.19 3.72 -3.70
C PRO A 239 4.82 4.33 -3.36
N HIS A 240 4.49 4.49 -2.07
CA HIS A 240 3.25 5.16 -1.65
C HIS A 240 3.24 6.65 -1.98
N VAL A 241 4.39 7.30 -1.92
CA VAL A 241 4.50 8.71 -2.33
C VAL A 241 4.24 8.84 -3.83
N LEU A 242 4.82 8.00 -4.68
CA LEU A 242 4.55 8.00 -6.13
C LEU A 242 3.07 7.79 -6.44
N ARG A 243 2.45 6.81 -5.79
CA ARG A 243 1.01 6.57 -5.93
C ARG A 243 0.17 7.78 -5.50
N HIS A 244 0.57 8.45 -4.42
CA HIS A 244 -0.11 9.66 -3.95
C HIS A 244 0.11 10.83 -4.90
N THR A 245 1.33 10.98 -5.42
CA THR A 245 1.71 11.96 -6.45
C THR A 245 0.85 11.76 -7.70
N PHE A 246 0.75 10.53 -8.23
CA PHE A 246 -0.15 10.19 -9.34
C PHE A 246 -1.58 10.68 -9.09
N ALA A 247 -2.17 10.31 -7.95
CA ALA A 247 -3.55 10.70 -7.63
C ALA A 247 -3.72 12.22 -7.56
N THR A 248 -2.78 12.91 -6.92
CA THR A 248 -2.82 14.38 -6.76
C THR A 248 -2.65 15.08 -8.11
N HIS A 249 -1.70 14.65 -8.93
CA HIS A 249 -1.49 15.26 -10.25
C HIS A 249 -2.68 15.05 -11.18
N LEU A 250 -3.32 13.87 -11.17
CA LEU A 250 -4.55 13.66 -11.93
C LEU A 250 -5.69 14.58 -11.47
N LEU A 251 -5.89 14.72 -10.16
CA LEU A 251 -6.91 15.63 -9.61
C LEU A 251 -6.61 17.09 -9.97
N ASN A 252 -5.37 17.52 -9.89
CA ASN A 252 -4.95 18.87 -10.28
C ASN A 252 -5.17 19.15 -11.77
N ARG A 253 -5.15 18.12 -12.61
CA ARG A 253 -5.45 18.19 -14.06
C ARG A 253 -6.94 18.06 -14.37
N GLY A 254 -7.80 18.09 -13.35
CA GLY A 254 -9.25 18.08 -13.52
C GLY A 254 -9.89 16.69 -13.59
N ALA A 255 -9.15 15.62 -13.23
CA ALA A 255 -9.75 14.30 -13.13
C ALA A 255 -10.80 14.25 -12.01
N GLU A 256 -11.93 13.61 -12.26
CA GLU A 256 -12.95 13.40 -11.23
C GLU A 256 -12.42 12.48 -10.11
N LEU A 257 -12.67 12.85 -8.85
CA LEU A 257 -12.25 12.08 -7.68
C LEU A 257 -12.74 10.63 -7.72
N ALA A 258 -13.94 10.39 -8.26
CA ALA A 258 -14.52 9.07 -8.41
C ALA A 258 -13.67 8.20 -9.36
N ALA A 259 -13.28 8.74 -10.53
CA ALA A 259 -12.44 8.06 -11.50
C ALA A 259 -11.05 7.74 -10.94
N VAL A 260 -10.43 8.67 -10.21
CA VAL A 260 -9.13 8.45 -9.55
C VAL A 260 -9.24 7.36 -8.48
N LYS A 261 -10.30 7.33 -7.66
CA LYS A 261 -10.54 6.27 -6.67
C LYS A 261 -10.72 4.90 -7.31
N GLU A 262 -11.41 4.83 -8.42
CA GLU A 262 -11.63 3.61 -9.19
C GLU A 262 -10.32 3.06 -9.76
N LEU A 263 -9.52 3.91 -10.43
CA LEU A 263 -8.18 3.58 -10.90
C LEU A 263 -7.30 3.01 -9.79
N LEU A 264 -7.34 3.63 -8.65
CA LEU A 264 -6.57 3.21 -7.50
C LEU A 264 -7.11 1.91 -6.86
N GLY A 265 -8.31 1.44 -7.23
CA GLY A 265 -8.91 0.23 -6.67
C GLY A 265 -9.19 0.38 -5.18
N HIS A 266 -9.83 1.49 -4.76
CA HIS A 266 -10.35 1.68 -3.41
C HIS A 266 -11.68 0.91 -3.26
N SER A 267 -11.75 -0.04 -2.33
CA SER A 267 -12.81 -1.03 -2.16
C SER A 267 -14.09 -0.55 -1.46
N SER A 268 -14.30 0.75 -1.31
CA SER A 268 -15.56 1.28 -0.75
C SER A 268 -16.35 1.97 -1.84
N LEU A 269 -17.16 1.23 -2.49
CA LEU A 269 -18.46 1.45 -3.09
C LEU A 269 -18.66 0.35 -4.14
N ALA A 270 -19.75 -0.37 -4.00
CA ALA A 270 -20.14 -1.45 -4.88
C ALA A 270 -20.33 -0.93 -6.29
N SER A 271 -19.45 -1.32 -7.19
CA SER A 271 -19.84 -1.69 -8.56
C SER A 271 -18.59 -2.09 -9.32
N THR A 272 -18.64 -3.29 -9.87
CA THR A 272 -17.80 -3.69 -11.01
C THR A 272 -18.33 -2.91 -12.21
N GLN A 273 -17.99 -1.65 -12.32
CA GLN A 273 -18.16 -0.92 -13.56
C GLN A 273 -16.95 -1.26 -14.43
N ILE A 274 -17.24 -2.00 -15.49
CA ILE A 274 -16.37 -2.15 -16.64
C ILE A 274 -16.01 -0.73 -17.09
N TYR A 275 -14.72 -0.41 -17.15
CA TYR A 275 -14.25 0.83 -17.77
C TYR A 275 -14.94 0.98 -19.12
N THR A 276 -15.84 1.93 -19.24
CA THR A 276 -16.40 2.27 -20.55
C THR A 276 -15.26 2.86 -21.38
N HIS A 277 -15.28 2.61 -22.67
CA HIS A 277 -14.31 3.10 -23.65
C HIS A 277 -13.99 4.60 -23.45
N ASN A 278 -14.99 5.40 -23.09
CA ASN A 278 -14.89 6.84 -22.79
C ASN A 278 -14.01 7.17 -21.56
N THR A 279 -14.01 6.33 -20.50
CA THR A 279 -13.18 6.58 -19.32
C THR A 279 -11.70 6.30 -19.61
N THR A 280 -11.43 5.27 -20.41
CA THR A 280 -10.07 4.91 -20.82
C THR A 280 -9.49 5.95 -21.78
N GLU A 281 -10.28 6.52 -22.68
CA GLU A 281 -9.85 7.59 -23.58
C GLU A 281 -9.58 8.90 -22.83
N LYS A 282 -10.48 9.33 -21.94
CA LYS A 282 -10.23 10.51 -21.07
C LYS A 282 -8.96 10.34 -20.23
N LEU A 283 -8.69 9.15 -19.70
CA LEU A 283 -7.48 8.87 -18.96
C LEU A 283 -6.24 8.93 -19.85
N LYS A 284 -6.32 8.39 -21.08
CA LYS A 284 -5.24 8.53 -22.06
C LYS A 284 -4.98 10.00 -22.42
N GLU A 285 -6.01 10.82 -22.55
CA GLU A 285 -5.85 12.26 -22.79
C GLU A 285 -5.21 12.99 -21.61
N MET A 286 -5.59 12.67 -20.38
CA MET A 286 -4.95 13.21 -19.17
C MET A 286 -3.50 12.74 -19.01
N HIS A 287 -3.19 11.52 -19.47
CA HIS A 287 -1.82 11.02 -19.51
C HIS A 287 -0.96 11.70 -20.60
N LYS A 288 -1.55 12.14 -21.73
CA LYS A 288 -0.83 12.90 -22.77
C LYS A 288 -0.25 14.22 -22.26
N ALA A 289 -0.84 14.80 -21.22
CA ALA A 289 -0.28 15.96 -20.51
C ALA A 289 0.72 15.58 -19.39
N SER A 290 1.07 14.31 -19.27
CA SER A 290 2.03 13.81 -18.27
C SER A 290 3.46 14.17 -18.66
N PRO A 291 4.37 14.42 -17.68
CA PRO A 291 5.81 14.52 -17.92
C PRO A 291 6.44 13.30 -18.61
N LEU A 292 5.71 12.19 -18.69
CA LEU A 292 6.12 10.97 -19.41
C LEU A 292 5.82 11.01 -20.90
N ASP A 293 4.92 11.88 -21.38
CA ASP A 293 4.57 11.97 -22.81
C ASP A 293 5.52 12.93 -23.53
N ARG A 294 6.50 12.37 -24.25
CA ARG A 294 7.51 13.13 -25.02
C ARG A 294 6.98 13.82 -26.28
N ARG A 295 5.70 13.59 -26.65
CA ARG A 295 5.11 14.19 -27.87
C ARG A 295 4.69 15.64 -27.73
N ASN A 296 4.77 16.19 -26.55
CA ASN A 296 4.41 17.59 -26.25
C ASN A 296 5.64 18.52 -26.14
N LYS A 297 6.78 18.15 -26.74
CA LYS A 297 7.95 19.02 -26.90
C LYS A 297 8.21 19.32 -28.35
#